data_b9d3c5374e60723066116086fbfe8f84
#
_entry.id   b9d3c5374e60723066116086fbfe8f84
#
_cell.length_a   1.000
_cell.length_b   1.000
_cell.length_c   1.000
_cell.angle_alpha   90.00
_cell.angle_beta   90.00
_cell.angle_gamma   90.00
#
_symmetry.space_group_name_H-M   'P 1'
#
loop_
_entity.id
_entity.type
_entity.pdbx_description
1 polymer ?
#
loop_
_entity_poly.entity_id
_entity_poly.type
_entity_poly.pdbx_seq_one_letter_code
_entity_poly.pdbx_strand_id
1 'polypeptide(L)'
;MTAASPALLHRVGDQALAWLHANRELFRLTDVDRETGRGLVERLKPIGELAINMRVLAREGVAGSRQHDLSVRLLDFAWRDLLDGGNVLAELQAQEPLSPVPLEIYGSLHELGHRHPGLESAIALARTTASWQAVEMLPTRRLGLLNSERKIGLVPSGDVEQALAATWLGRTPEPWTVQLHIAYDVTHTVFHLTDWGAAPDRLPPRIADYLALYVPAWAADWAELEHWDLLGELLVLDACLPRPVLDAQLWERYAAAQAPDGAMPVHHGMPDGSPAEVFDLVHHPTLVAAFASAMATSRAMSAGAAA
;
A
#
# COMPACT_ATOMS: atom_id res chain seq x y z
N MET A 1 -5.33 -26.57 4.01
CA MET A 1 -4.16 -25.66 4.14
C MET A 1 -4.06 -25.26 5.61
N THR A 2 -2.85 -25.19 6.15
CA THR A 2 -2.60 -24.74 7.53
C THR A 2 -2.31 -23.25 7.50
N ALA A 3 -2.87 -22.48 8.44
CA ALA A 3 -2.60 -21.04 8.53
C ALA A 3 -1.20 -20.78 9.10
N ALA A 4 -0.58 -19.71 8.65
CA ALA A 4 0.72 -19.25 9.11
C ALA A 4 0.69 -18.88 10.61
N SER A 5 1.78 -19.19 11.33
CA SER A 5 1.85 -18.87 12.75
C SER A 5 2.02 -17.36 12.97
N PRO A 6 1.36 -16.75 13.98
CA PRO A 6 1.56 -15.34 14.31
C PRO A 6 3.03 -14.96 14.55
N ALA A 7 3.83 -15.90 15.08
CA ALA A 7 5.27 -15.68 15.33
C ALA A 7 6.07 -15.52 14.02
N LEU A 8 5.76 -16.31 13.00
CA LEU A 8 6.38 -16.18 11.67
C LEU A 8 6.01 -14.84 11.04
N LEU A 9 4.71 -14.54 11.03
CA LEU A 9 4.17 -13.29 10.46
C LEU A 9 4.81 -12.06 11.13
N HIS A 10 4.80 -12.02 12.47
CA HIS A 10 5.40 -10.92 13.24
C HIS A 10 6.89 -10.74 12.94
N ARG A 11 7.66 -11.83 12.81
CA ARG A 11 9.10 -11.76 12.52
C ARG A 11 9.38 -11.08 11.19
N VAL A 12 8.64 -11.44 10.12
CA VAL A 12 8.80 -10.81 8.80
C VAL A 12 8.59 -9.30 8.89
N GLY A 13 7.51 -8.86 9.53
CA GLY A 13 7.22 -7.44 9.67
C GLY A 13 8.21 -6.69 10.56
N ASP A 14 8.68 -7.28 11.65
CA ASP A 14 9.67 -6.65 12.55
C ASP A 14 10.99 -6.41 11.84
N GLN A 15 11.46 -7.39 11.07
CA GLN A 15 12.68 -7.27 10.28
C GLN A 15 12.53 -6.21 9.16
N ALA A 16 11.42 -6.22 8.42
CA ALA A 16 11.14 -5.24 7.38
C ALA A 16 11.09 -3.80 7.93
N LEU A 17 10.37 -3.57 9.04
CA LEU A 17 10.32 -2.26 9.69
C LEU A 17 11.67 -1.80 10.23
N ALA A 18 12.47 -2.72 10.77
CA ALA A 18 13.82 -2.39 11.23
C ALA A 18 14.69 -1.90 10.07
N TRP A 19 14.62 -2.57 8.92
CA TRP A 19 15.34 -2.16 7.72
C TRP A 19 14.87 -0.80 7.19
N LEU A 20 13.56 -0.59 7.08
CA LEU A 20 12.98 0.68 6.65
C LEU A 20 13.41 1.84 7.55
N HIS A 21 13.40 1.62 8.86
CA HIS A 21 13.84 2.64 9.81
C HIS A 21 15.35 2.91 9.71
N ALA A 22 16.17 1.88 9.52
CA ALA A 22 17.62 2.05 9.36
C ALA A 22 17.98 2.83 8.09
N ASN A 23 17.20 2.66 7.02
CA ASN A 23 17.42 3.28 5.71
C ASN A 23 16.53 4.51 5.46
N ARG A 24 15.84 5.05 6.47
CA ARG A 24 14.86 6.12 6.30
C ARG A 24 15.38 7.39 5.63
N GLU A 25 16.66 7.70 5.76
CA GLU A 25 17.28 8.88 5.12
C GLU A 25 17.28 8.79 3.59
N LEU A 26 17.19 7.56 3.03
CA LEU A 26 17.12 7.34 1.59
C LEU A 26 15.73 7.67 0.99
N PHE A 27 14.73 7.92 1.82
CA PHE A 27 13.43 8.47 1.36
C PHE A 27 13.49 9.97 1.09
N ARG A 28 14.57 10.68 1.46
CA ARG A 28 14.65 12.14 1.28
C ARG A 28 14.62 12.54 -0.19
N LEU A 29 13.83 13.59 -0.45
CA LEU A 29 13.87 14.30 -1.73
C LEU A 29 15.19 15.06 -1.84
N THR A 30 15.86 14.96 -2.97
CA THR A 30 17.06 15.77 -3.26
C THR A 30 16.67 17.20 -3.64
N ASP A 31 17.61 18.13 -3.57
CA ASP A 31 17.36 19.52 -4.02
C ASP A 31 17.01 19.57 -5.50
N VAL A 32 17.59 18.70 -6.33
CA VAL A 32 17.26 18.58 -7.76
C VAL A 32 15.81 18.14 -7.97
N ASP A 33 15.29 17.20 -7.16
CA ASP A 33 13.91 16.77 -7.23
C ASP A 33 12.93 17.94 -6.93
N ARG A 34 13.31 18.81 -6.00
CA ARG A 34 12.50 19.98 -5.60
C ARG A 34 12.54 21.12 -6.62
N GLU A 35 13.73 21.39 -7.20
CA GLU A 35 13.92 22.52 -8.12
C GLU A 35 13.35 22.27 -9.51
N THR A 36 13.44 21.05 -10.03
CA THR A 36 13.06 20.75 -11.41
C THR A 36 11.60 20.37 -11.58
N GLY A 37 10.91 19.97 -10.50
CA GLY A 37 9.55 19.43 -10.54
C GLY A 37 9.39 18.15 -11.39
N ARG A 38 10.39 17.86 -12.23
CA ARG A 38 10.41 16.64 -13.03
C ARG A 38 10.72 15.45 -12.16
N GLY A 39 9.83 14.46 -12.20
CA GLY A 39 9.99 13.25 -11.39
C GLY A 39 9.63 13.41 -9.92
N LEU A 40 9.19 14.59 -9.46
CA LEU A 40 8.78 14.79 -8.07
C LEU A 40 7.64 13.80 -7.67
N VAL A 41 6.68 13.58 -8.55
CA VAL A 41 5.60 12.61 -8.32
C VAL A 41 6.15 11.20 -8.10
N GLU A 42 7.13 10.79 -8.90
CA GLU A 42 7.78 9.47 -8.78
C GLU A 42 8.58 9.35 -7.47
N ARG A 43 9.26 10.43 -7.08
CA ARG A 43 10.02 10.50 -5.81
C ARG A 43 9.12 10.59 -4.58
N LEU A 44 7.91 11.10 -4.71
CA LEU A 44 6.91 11.11 -3.65
C LEU A 44 6.20 9.76 -3.48
N LYS A 45 6.25 8.87 -4.47
CA LYS A 45 5.62 7.54 -4.39
C LYS A 45 6.11 6.74 -3.17
N PRO A 46 7.42 6.56 -2.92
CA PRO A 46 7.91 5.87 -1.72
C PRO A 46 7.40 6.47 -0.41
N ILE A 47 7.28 7.79 -0.35
CA ILE A 47 6.77 8.51 0.85
C ILE A 47 5.28 8.22 1.05
N GLY A 48 4.51 8.19 -0.04
CA GLY A 48 3.10 7.83 -0.03
C GLY A 48 2.87 6.39 0.43
N GLU A 49 3.68 5.46 -0.07
CA GLU A 49 3.65 4.05 0.34
C GLU A 49 4.04 3.89 1.81
N LEU A 50 5.04 4.64 2.29
CA LEU A 50 5.40 4.69 3.70
C LEU A 50 4.23 5.20 4.55
N ALA A 51 3.52 6.25 4.13
CA ALA A 51 2.36 6.78 4.85
C ALA A 51 1.21 5.77 4.93
N ILE A 52 0.93 5.03 3.85
CA ILE A 52 -0.04 3.93 3.83
C ILE A 52 0.38 2.85 4.83
N ASN A 53 1.65 2.46 4.81
CA ASN A 53 2.19 1.45 5.70
C ASN A 53 2.01 1.84 7.17
N MET A 54 2.39 3.07 7.53
CA MET A 54 2.25 3.57 8.91
C MET A 54 0.78 3.62 9.34
N ARG A 55 -0.13 3.96 8.43
CA ARG A 55 -1.56 3.94 8.69
C ARG A 55 -2.07 2.52 8.97
N VAL A 56 -1.67 1.54 8.17
CA VAL A 56 -2.04 0.13 8.39
C VAL A 56 -1.49 -0.38 9.71
N LEU A 57 -0.23 -0.11 10.01
CA LEU A 57 0.42 -0.49 11.27
C LEU A 57 -0.22 0.18 12.50
N ALA A 58 -0.65 1.44 12.40
CA ALA A 58 -1.36 2.13 13.47
C ALA A 58 -2.73 1.48 13.76
N ARG A 59 -3.39 0.95 12.73
CA ARG A 59 -4.68 0.28 12.84
C ARG A 59 -4.56 -1.16 13.33
N GLU A 60 -3.64 -1.94 12.75
CA GLU A 60 -3.52 -3.39 12.97
C GLU A 60 -2.46 -3.75 14.02
N GLY A 61 -1.53 -2.85 14.29
CA GLY A 61 -0.40 -3.09 15.16
C GLY A 61 -0.78 -3.12 16.65
N VAL A 62 0.04 -3.80 17.43
CA VAL A 62 -0.12 -3.82 18.88
C VAL A 62 0.56 -2.60 19.49
N ALA A 63 -0.22 -1.72 20.11
CA ALA A 63 0.31 -0.53 20.81
C ALA A 63 1.34 -0.92 21.89
N GLY A 64 2.45 -0.16 21.94
CA GLY A 64 3.55 -0.43 22.86
C GLY A 64 4.52 -1.54 22.42
N SER A 65 4.31 -2.14 21.23
CA SER A 65 5.28 -3.05 20.62
C SER A 65 6.42 -2.27 19.95
N ARG A 66 7.56 -2.96 19.72
CA ARG A 66 8.68 -2.37 18.95
C ARG A 66 8.24 -1.94 17.55
N GLN A 67 7.37 -2.71 16.88
CA GLN A 67 6.82 -2.34 15.57
C GLN A 67 6.03 -1.03 15.65
N HIS A 68 5.21 -0.85 16.67
CA HIS A 68 4.47 0.38 16.91
C HIS A 68 5.43 1.57 17.08
N ASP A 69 6.46 1.42 17.93
CA ASP A 69 7.44 2.49 18.15
C ASP A 69 8.21 2.88 16.90
N LEU A 70 8.61 1.90 16.08
CA LEU A 70 9.27 2.15 14.80
C LEU A 70 8.33 2.84 13.81
N SER A 71 7.06 2.43 13.76
CA SER A 71 6.07 3.03 12.87
C SER A 71 5.78 4.49 13.23
N VAL A 72 5.68 4.82 14.52
CA VAL A 72 5.50 6.21 14.98
C VAL A 72 6.70 7.08 14.59
N ARG A 73 7.93 6.58 14.76
CA ARG A 73 9.14 7.32 14.37
C ARG A 73 9.22 7.54 12.87
N LEU A 74 8.87 6.54 12.07
CA LEU A 74 8.85 6.67 10.61
C LEU A 74 7.77 7.64 10.15
N LEU A 75 6.60 7.64 10.79
CA LEU A 75 5.53 8.58 10.52
C LEU A 75 5.95 10.03 10.83
N ASP A 76 6.52 10.25 12.01
CA ASP A 76 7.03 11.57 12.40
C ASP A 76 8.11 12.07 11.43
N PHE A 77 9.02 11.19 11.02
CA PHE A 77 10.04 11.49 10.03
C PHE A 77 9.42 11.84 8.67
N ALA A 78 8.47 11.03 8.19
CA ALA A 78 7.80 11.30 6.91
C ALA A 78 7.06 12.65 6.93
N TRP A 79 6.33 12.95 7.99
CA TRP A 79 5.58 14.20 8.09
C TRP A 79 6.46 15.43 8.21
N ARG A 80 7.42 15.41 9.14
CA ARG A 80 8.24 16.58 9.48
C ARG A 80 9.40 16.78 8.53
N ASP A 81 10.14 15.69 8.27
CA ASP A 81 11.43 15.78 7.60
C ASP A 81 11.35 15.60 6.08
N LEU A 82 10.38 14.76 5.59
CA LEU A 82 10.23 14.52 4.17
C LEU A 82 9.22 15.47 3.52
N LEU A 83 8.09 15.72 4.20
CA LEU A 83 6.96 16.49 3.67
C LEU A 83 6.88 17.93 4.23
N ASP A 84 7.81 18.32 5.10
CA ASP A 84 7.81 19.65 5.74
C ASP A 84 6.44 20.06 6.31
N GLY A 85 5.86 19.17 7.13
CA GLY A 85 4.54 19.39 7.70
C GLY A 85 3.40 19.45 6.68
N GLY A 86 3.62 18.92 5.48
CA GLY A 86 2.66 18.92 4.37
C GLY A 86 2.88 20.04 3.34
N ASN A 87 3.84 20.96 3.56
CA ASN A 87 4.13 22.05 2.62
C ASN A 87 4.54 21.53 1.24
N VAL A 88 5.35 20.45 1.16
CA VAL A 88 5.74 19.83 -0.11
C VAL A 88 4.53 19.39 -0.94
N LEU A 89 3.52 18.82 -0.28
CA LEU A 89 2.28 18.40 -0.95
C LEU A 89 1.42 19.61 -1.37
N ALA A 90 1.38 20.66 -0.55
CA ALA A 90 0.65 21.89 -0.86
C ALA A 90 1.27 22.64 -2.05
N GLU A 91 2.60 22.68 -2.12
CA GLU A 91 3.33 23.26 -3.25
C GLU A 91 3.08 22.47 -4.54
N LEU A 92 3.14 21.13 -4.48
CA LEU A 92 2.83 20.29 -5.64
C LEU A 92 1.38 20.49 -6.10
N GLN A 93 0.42 20.56 -5.16
CA GLN A 93 -0.99 20.79 -5.52
C GLN A 93 -1.20 22.16 -6.17
N ALA A 94 -0.42 23.19 -5.78
CA ALA A 94 -0.48 24.50 -6.41
C ALA A 94 0.15 24.51 -7.80
N GLN A 95 1.24 23.76 -8.01
CA GLN A 95 1.92 23.65 -9.30
C GLN A 95 1.17 22.75 -10.29
N GLU A 96 0.58 21.68 -9.80
CA GLU A 96 -0.18 20.69 -10.56
C GLU A 96 -1.60 20.51 -9.98
N PRO A 97 -2.51 21.47 -10.19
CA PRO A 97 -3.82 21.46 -9.54
C PRO A 97 -4.69 20.23 -9.86
N LEU A 98 -4.40 19.54 -10.97
CA LEU A 98 -5.14 18.34 -11.40
C LEU A 98 -4.46 17.02 -10.97
N SER A 99 -3.30 17.09 -10.31
CA SER A 99 -2.61 15.90 -9.81
C SER A 99 -3.37 15.33 -8.59
N PRO A 100 -3.73 14.05 -8.59
CA PRO A 100 -4.34 13.39 -7.44
C PRO A 100 -3.31 13.00 -6.38
N VAL A 101 -2.01 13.04 -6.70
CA VAL A 101 -0.92 12.52 -5.84
C VAL A 101 -0.87 13.18 -4.47
N PRO A 102 -0.96 14.53 -4.34
CA PRO A 102 -0.98 15.15 -3.02
C PRO A 102 -2.12 14.64 -2.14
N LEU A 103 -3.32 14.49 -2.70
CA LEU A 103 -4.48 13.97 -1.99
C LEU A 103 -4.29 12.50 -1.57
N GLU A 104 -3.73 11.66 -2.44
CA GLU A 104 -3.53 10.23 -2.18
C GLU A 104 -2.54 10.01 -1.03
N ILE A 105 -1.45 10.75 -1.00
CA ILE A 105 -0.47 10.72 0.10
C ILE A 105 -1.09 11.28 1.37
N TYR A 106 -1.70 12.47 1.27
CA TYR A 106 -2.27 13.17 2.41
C TYR A 106 -3.40 12.40 3.07
N GLY A 107 -4.21 11.65 2.31
CA GLY A 107 -5.32 10.88 2.85
C GLY A 107 -4.93 9.94 4.00
N SER A 108 -3.78 9.24 3.88
CA SER A 108 -3.27 8.37 4.94
C SER A 108 -2.77 9.15 6.15
N LEU A 109 -2.09 10.28 5.92
CA LEU A 109 -1.58 11.15 6.98
C LEU A 109 -2.73 11.85 7.73
N HIS A 110 -3.76 12.27 7.00
CA HIS A 110 -4.96 12.90 7.57
C HIS A 110 -5.67 11.96 8.56
N GLU A 111 -5.84 10.69 8.23
CA GLU A 111 -6.43 9.71 9.14
C GLU A 111 -5.56 9.46 10.39
N LEU A 112 -4.24 9.63 10.27
CA LEU A 112 -3.30 9.58 11.40
C LEU A 112 -3.25 10.87 12.24
N GLY A 113 -4.12 11.85 11.92
CA GLY A 113 -4.29 13.07 12.70
C GLY A 113 -3.48 14.28 12.22
N HIS A 114 -2.69 14.15 11.17
CA HIS A 114 -1.96 15.28 10.59
C HIS A 114 -2.90 16.20 9.83
N ARG A 115 -2.66 17.52 9.90
CA ARG A 115 -3.52 18.54 9.28
C ARG A 115 -2.69 19.61 8.57
N HIS A 116 -3.15 19.95 7.37
CA HIS A 116 -2.60 21.05 6.58
C HIS A 116 -3.74 21.84 5.91
N PRO A 117 -4.31 22.87 6.56
CA PRO A 117 -5.51 23.59 6.09
C PRO A 117 -5.37 24.18 4.68
N GLY A 118 -4.17 24.65 4.32
CA GLY A 118 -3.89 25.17 2.97
C GLY A 118 -4.01 24.12 1.88
N LEU A 119 -3.48 22.92 2.12
CA LEU A 119 -3.61 21.77 1.20
C LEU A 119 -5.07 21.32 1.09
N GLU A 120 -5.77 21.19 2.22
CA GLU A 120 -7.18 20.81 2.25
C GLU A 120 -8.05 21.78 1.44
N SER A 121 -7.79 23.09 1.59
CA SER A 121 -8.49 24.15 0.84
C SER A 121 -8.18 24.08 -0.66
N ALA A 122 -6.92 23.84 -1.04
CA ALA A 122 -6.51 23.71 -2.44
C ALA A 122 -7.16 22.50 -3.11
N ILE A 123 -7.15 21.34 -2.43
CA ILE A 123 -7.82 20.13 -2.91
C ILE A 123 -9.33 20.35 -3.05
N ALA A 124 -9.98 20.93 -2.04
CA ALA A 124 -11.40 21.22 -2.08
C ALA A 124 -11.77 22.14 -3.26
N LEU A 125 -10.95 23.16 -3.52
CA LEU A 125 -11.15 24.07 -4.67
C LEU A 125 -10.95 23.34 -6.01
N ALA A 126 -9.84 22.60 -6.18
CA ALA A 126 -9.54 21.88 -7.42
C ALA A 126 -10.70 20.95 -7.82
N ARG A 127 -11.27 20.22 -6.86
CA ARG A 127 -12.39 19.30 -7.08
C ARG A 127 -13.68 19.97 -7.59
N THR A 128 -13.87 21.27 -7.39
CA THR A 128 -15.04 21.99 -7.92
C THR A 128 -14.92 22.30 -9.40
N THR A 129 -13.74 22.12 -9.99
CA THR A 129 -13.49 22.45 -11.39
C THR A 129 -13.96 21.34 -12.33
N ALA A 130 -14.47 21.73 -13.50
CA ALA A 130 -14.79 20.78 -14.56
C ALA A 130 -13.54 20.00 -15.04
N SER A 131 -12.38 20.64 -14.99
CA SER A 131 -11.10 20.02 -15.35
C SER A 131 -10.76 18.83 -14.46
N TRP A 132 -10.94 18.94 -13.14
CA TRP A 132 -10.74 17.82 -12.21
C TRP A 132 -11.62 16.62 -12.54
N GLN A 133 -12.88 16.86 -12.84
CA GLN A 133 -13.84 15.81 -13.18
C GLN A 133 -13.55 15.17 -14.54
N ALA A 134 -12.95 15.94 -15.47
CA ALA A 134 -12.61 15.49 -16.81
C ALA A 134 -11.25 14.76 -16.91
N VAL A 135 -10.45 14.69 -15.84
CA VAL A 135 -9.17 13.98 -15.86
C VAL A 135 -9.37 12.51 -16.19
N GLU A 136 -8.77 12.08 -17.28
CA GLU A 136 -8.71 10.67 -17.66
C GLU A 136 -7.69 9.93 -16.81
N MET A 137 -8.07 8.79 -16.29
CA MET A 137 -7.19 7.92 -15.52
C MET A 137 -7.65 6.46 -15.61
N LEU A 138 -6.74 5.54 -15.33
CA LEU A 138 -7.07 4.12 -15.24
C LEU A 138 -8.17 3.89 -14.17
N PRO A 139 -9.10 2.94 -14.41
CA PRO A 139 -10.20 2.66 -13.47
C PRO A 139 -9.72 2.35 -12.05
N THR A 140 -8.65 1.56 -11.91
CA THR A 140 -8.01 1.27 -10.61
C THR A 140 -7.53 2.54 -9.92
N ARG A 141 -6.89 3.45 -10.68
CA ARG A 141 -6.46 4.76 -10.17
C ARG A 141 -7.65 5.63 -9.73
N ARG A 142 -8.76 5.56 -10.47
CA ARG A 142 -10.01 6.24 -10.09
C ARG A 142 -10.51 5.75 -8.73
N LEU A 143 -10.51 4.45 -8.48
CA LEU A 143 -10.88 3.91 -7.17
C LEU A 143 -9.97 4.44 -6.05
N GLY A 144 -8.66 4.54 -6.30
CA GLY A 144 -7.70 5.12 -5.36
C GLY A 144 -8.02 6.57 -5.00
N LEU A 145 -8.33 7.40 -6.01
CA LEU A 145 -8.73 8.77 -5.82
C LEU A 145 -10.01 8.89 -4.98
N LEU A 146 -11.07 8.14 -5.34
CA LEU A 146 -12.35 8.16 -4.61
C LEU A 146 -12.19 7.71 -3.15
N ASN A 147 -11.32 6.73 -2.89
CA ASN A 147 -11.00 6.31 -1.53
C ASN A 147 -10.23 7.40 -0.77
N SER A 148 -9.29 8.09 -1.41
CA SER A 148 -8.50 9.16 -0.79
C SER A 148 -9.36 10.39 -0.45
N GLU A 149 -10.32 10.73 -1.31
CA GLU A 149 -11.32 11.77 -1.00
C GLU A 149 -12.11 11.44 0.27
N ARG A 150 -12.54 10.18 0.40
CA ARG A 150 -13.25 9.71 1.60
C ARG A 150 -12.40 9.81 2.87
N LYS A 151 -11.10 9.50 2.78
CA LYS A 151 -10.16 9.56 3.91
C LYS A 151 -10.03 10.95 4.53
N ILE A 152 -10.15 12.00 3.72
CA ILE A 152 -10.13 13.39 4.22
C ILE A 152 -11.53 13.98 4.45
N GLY A 153 -12.56 13.13 4.50
CA GLY A 153 -13.93 13.53 4.80
C GLY A 153 -14.72 14.17 3.65
N LEU A 154 -14.20 14.07 2.42
CA LEU A 154 -14.88 14.58 1.24
C LEU A 154 -15.86 13.53 0.67
N VAL A 155 -16.96 14.00 0.11
CA VAL A 155 -17.84 13.13 -0.69
C VAL A 155 -17.09 12.75 -1.96
N PRO A 156 -17.01 11.45 -2.33
CA PRO A 156 -16.34 11.03 -3.56
C PRO A 156 -16.85 11.75 -4.79
N SER A 157 -15.94 12.17 -5.68
CA SER A 157 -16.27 12.93 -6.90
C SER A 157 -16.79 12.06 -8.05
N GLY A 158 -16.98 10.76 -7.83
CA GLY A 158 -17.45 9.80 -8.82
C GLY A 158 -18.13 8.59 -8.19
N ASP A 159 -18.61 7.70 -9.07
CA ASP A 159 -19.28 6.47 -8.69
C ASP A 159 -18.27 5.33 -8.56
N VAL A 160 -18.18 4.74 -7.35
CA VAL A 160 -17.30 3.63 -7.03
C VAL A 160 -17.71 2.35 -7.78
N GLU A 161 -19.01 2.08 -7.94
CA GLU A 161 -19.50 0.89 -8.64
C GLU A 161 -19.19 0.98 -10.14
N GLN A 162 -19.35 2.17 -10.73
CA GLN A 162 -18.97 2.42 -12.12
C GLN A 162 -17.46 2.26 -12.33
N ALA A 163 -16.64 2.82 -11.44
CA ALA A 163 -15.20 2.68 -11.50
C ALA A 163 -14.76 1.21 -11.36
N LEU A 164 -15.35 0.47 -10.42
CA LEU A 164 -15.11 -0.96 -10.25
C LEU A 164 -15.49 -1.77 -11.49
N ALA A 165 -16.69 -1.53 -12.07
CA ALA A 165 -17.16 -2.24 -13.25
C ALA A 165 -16.25 -2.02 -14.48
N ALA A 166 -15.46 -0.97 -14.50
CA ALA A 166 -14.49 -0.67 -15.55
C ALA A 166 -13.13 -1.35 -15.33
N THR A 167 -12.82 -1.87 -14.11
CA THR A 167 -11.58 -2.61 -13.85
C THR A 167 -11.62 -4.02 -14.43
N TRP A 168 -10.45 -4.63 -14.60
CA TRP A 168 -10.34 -6.05 -14.95
C TRP A 168 -11.06 -6.93 -13.92
N LEU A 169 -10.80 -6.73 -12.63
CA LEU A 169 -11.40 -7.51 -11.55
C LEU A 169 -12.93 -7.34 -11.47
N GLY A 170 -13.44 -6.14 -11.76
CA GLY A 170 -14.87 -5.87 -11.77
C GLY A 170 -15.67 -6.73 -12.75
N ARG A 171 -15.03 -7.27 -13.77
CA ARG A 171 -15.63 -8.16 -14.78
C ARG A 171 -15.46 -9.64 -14.45
N THR A 172 -14.59 -10.00 -13.47
CA THR A 172 -14.25 -11.39 -13.10
C THR A 172 -14.00 -12.27 -14.33
N PRO A 173 -13.00 -11.94 -15.17
CA PRO A 173 -12.71 -12.68 -16.38
C PRO A 173 -12.03 -14.01 -16.10
N GLU A 174 -11.63 -14.73 -17.14
CA GLU A 174 -10.95 -16.01 -17.03
C GLU A 174 -9.66 -15.88 -16.21
N PRO A 175 -9.51 -16.61 -15.09
CA PRO A 175 -8.44 -16.40 -14.11
C PRO A 175 -7.03 -16.72 -14.63
N TRP A 176 -6.91 -17.54 -15.70
CA TRP A 176 -5.62 -17.88 -16.32
C TRP A 176 -5.08 -16.78 -17.25
N THR A 177 -5.81 -15.68 -17.43
CA THR A 177 -5.37 -14.53 -18.23
C THR A 177 -4.61 -13.49 -17.40
N VAL A 178 -4.41 -13.73 -16.10
CA VAL A 178 -3.68 -12.83 -15.22
C VAL A 178 -2.20 -12.78 -15.59
N GLN A 179 -1.78 -11.63 -16.11
CA GLN A 179 -0.39 -11.28 -16.39
C GLN A 179 0.13 -10.34 -15.31
N LEU A 180 1.42 -10.06 -15.29
CA LEU A 180 2.08 -9.25 -14.27
C LEU A 180 1.34 -7.92 -13.97
N HIS A 181 1.09 -7.11 -15.00
CA HIS A 181 0.41 -5.82 -14.82
C HIS A 181 -1.05 -5.97 -14.37
N ILE A 182 -1.75 -7.04 -14.83
CA ILE A 182 -3.12 -7.33 -14.42
C ILE A 182 -3.15 -7.74 -12.94
N ALA A 183 -2.17 -8.50 -12.49
CA ALA A 183 -2.08 -8.90 -11.08
C ALA A 183 -1.95 -7.69 -10.15
N TYR A 184 -1.13 -6.70 -10.51
CA TYR A 184 -1.07 -5.42 -9.78
C TYR A 184 -2.39 -4.63 -9.87
N ASP A 185 -3.07 -4.61 -11.01
CA ASP A 185 -4.40 -3.98 -11.11
C ASP A 185 -5.42 -4.67 -10.20
N VAL A 186 -5.35 -5.99 -10.06
CA VAL A 186 -6.21 -6.78 -9.15
C VAL A 186 -5.93 -6.44 -7.69
N THR A 187 -4.66 -6.46 -7.26
CA THR A 187 -4.29 -6.14 -5.87
C THR A 187 -4.72 -4.73 -5.50
N HIS A 188 -4.40 -3.75 -6.33
CA HIS A 188 -4.75 -2.34 -6.08
C HIS A 188 -6.26 -2.09 -6.13
N THR A 189 -7.01 -2.79 -7.00
CA THR A 189 -8.48 -2.72 -6.99
C THR A 189 -9.03 -3.13 -5.63
N VAL A 190 -8.54 -4.24 -5.07
CA VAL A 190 -8.96 -4.72 -3.75
C VAL A 190 -8.52 -3.74 -2.65
N PHE A 191 -7.28 -3.25 -2.70
CA PHE A 191 -6.76 -2.31 -1.70
C PHE A 191 -7.60 -1.05 -1.62
N HIS A 192 -7.96 -0.47 -2.76
CA HIS A 192 -8.77 0.75 -2.78
C HIS A 192 -10.22 0.52 -2.37
N LEU A 193 -10.83 -0.60 -2.77
CA LEU A 193 -12.20 -0.93 -2.37
C LEU A 193 -12.32 -1.19 -0.87
N THR A 194 -11.43 -2.03 -0.34
CA THR A 194 -11.46 -2.44 1.07
C THR A 194 -10.80 -1.43 2.00
N ASP A 195 -10.28 -0.34 1.45
CA ASP A 195 -9.46 0.63 2.17
C ASP A 195 -8.31 -0.07 2.92
N TRP A 196 -7.52 -0.84 2.14
CA TRP A 196 -6.39 -1.60 2.67
C TRP A 196 -6.80 -2.55 3.82
N GLY A 197 -7.92 -3.25 3.62
CA GLY A 197 -8.45 -4.24 4.56
C GLY A 197 -9.23 -3.66 5.75
N ALA A 198 -9.43 -2.33 5.83
CA ALA A 198 -10.26 -1.70 6.87
C ALA A 198 -11.75 -2.05 6.74
N ALA A 199 -12.21 -2.27 5.51
CA ALA A 199 -13.61 -2.51 5.19
C ALA A 199 -13.77 -3.69 4.19
N PRO A 200 -13.50 -4.94 4.61
CA PRO A 200 -13.60 -6.12 3.73
C PRO A 200 -15.00 -6.32 3.13
N ASP A 201 -16.02 -5.86 3.82
CA ASP A 201 -17.44 -5.91 3.43
C ASP A 201 -17.79 -5.02 2.24
N ARG A 202 -16.93 -4.07 1.87
CA ARG A 202 -17.07 -3.28 0.63
C ARG A 202 -16.77 -4.09 -0.62
N LEU A 203 -16.13 -5.25 -0.47
CA LEU A 203 -15.86 -6.13 -1.61
C LEU A 203 -17.15 -6.85 -2.00
N PRO A 204 -17.66 -6.69 -3.24
CA PRO A 204 -18.88 -7.38 -3.66
C PRO A 204 -18.75 -8.90 -3.50
N PRO A 205 -19.77 -9.62 -3.00
CA PRO A 205 -19.68 -11.05 -2.73
C PRO A 205 -19.18 -11.87 -3.92
N ARG A 206 -19.63 -11.56 -5.14
CA ARG A 206 -19.16 -12.21 -6.38
C ARG A 206 -17.65 -12.09 -6.57
N ILE A 207 -17.10 -10.93 -6.28
CA ILE A 207 -15.64 -10.68 -6.41
C ILE A 207 -14.90 -11.36 -5.26
N ALA A 208 -15.43 -11.31 -4.04
CA ALA A 208 -14.84 -12.01 -2.89
C ALA A 208 -14.75 -13.52 -3.13
N ASP A 209 -15.81 -14.15 -3.66
CA ASP A 209 -15.83 -15.57 -3.98
C ASP A 209 -14.86 -15.93 -5.12
N TYR A 210 -14.77 -15.08 -6.16
CA TYR A 210 -13.81 -15.24 -7.24
C TYR A 210 -12.37 -15.18 -6.71
N LEU A 211 -12.04 -14.20 -5.88
CA LEU A 211 -10.71 -14.05 -5.29
C LEU A 211 -10.37 -15.20 -4.32
N ALA A 212 -11.31 -15.61 -3.47
CA ALA A 212 -11.12 -16.73 -2.56
C ALA A 212 -10.77 -18.04 -3.29
N LEU A 213 -11.29 -18.21 -4.52
CA LEU A 213 -11.00 -19.38 -5.35
C LEU A 213 -9.64 -19.31 -6.04
N TYR A 214 -9.24 -18.14 -6.57
CA TYR A 214 -8.10 -18.04 -7.49
C TYR A 214 -6.83 -17.43 -6.88
N VAL A 215 -6.91 -16.60 -5.85
CA VAL A 215 -5.74 -15.99 -5.21
C VAL A 215 -4.72 -17.03 -4.72
N PRO A 216 -5.14 -18.17 -4.11
CA PRO A 216 -4.18 -19.19 -3.70
C PRO A 216 -3.35 -19.76 -4.87
N ALA A 217 -3.98 -19.97 -6.03
CA ALA A 217 -3.29 -20.47 -7.22
C ALA A 217 -2.33 -19.41 -7.79
N TRP A 218 -2.79 -18.16 -7.93
CA TRP A 218 -1.94 -17.07 -8.40
C TRP A 218 -0.74 -16.84 -7.48
N ALA A 219 -0.96 -16.85 -6.16
CA ALA A 219 0.13 -16.69 -5.19
C ALA A 219 1.15 -17.84 -5.28
N ALA A 220 0.69 -19.08 -5.51
CA ALA A 220 1.58 -20.22 -5.73
C ALA A 220 2.41 -20.05 -7.02
N ASP A 221 1.80 -19.62 -8.12
CA ASP A 221 2.49 -19.38 -9.39
C ASP A 221 3.58 -18.30 -9.25
N TRP A 222 3.26 -17.16 -8.62
CA TRP A 222 4.23 -16.09 -8.40
C TRP A 222 5.32 -16.47 -7.41
N ALA A 223 5.01 -17.32 -6.41
CA ALA A 223 6.00 -17.90 -5.54
C ALA A 223 6.96 -18.85 -6.30
N GLU A 224 6.46 -19.66 -7.25
CA GLU A 224 7.32 -20.51 -8.11
C GLU A 224 8.25 -19.67 -9.02
N LEU A 225 7.76 -18.51 -9.48
CA LEU A 225 8.56 -17.56 -10.26
C LEU A 225 9.50 -16.71 -9.39
N GLU A 226 9.50 -16.90 -8.08
CA GLU A 226 10.28 -16.10 -7.13
C GLU A 226 10.06 -14.59 -7.29
N HIS A 227 8.82 -14.17 -7.61
CA HIS A 227 8.43 -12.77 -7.72
C HIS A 227 7.85 -12.32 -6.37
N TRP A 228 8.74 -11.95 -5.45
CA TRP A 228 8.41 -11.73 -4.05
C TRP A 228 7.57 -10.47 -3.81
N ASP A 229 7.79 -9.44 -4.59
CA ASP A 229 7.00 -8.21 -4.53
C ASP A 229 5.51 -8.51 -4.78
N LEU A 230 5.20 -9.16 -5.89
CA LEU A 230 3.82 -9.50 -6.22
C LEU A 230 3.23 -10.57 -5.30
N LEU A 231 4.02 -11.57 -4.88
CA LEU A 231 3.58 -12.50 -3.85
C LEU A 231 3.18 -11.75 -2.57
N GLY A 232 4.00 -10.79 -2.14
CA GLY A 232 3.71 -9.94 -0.99
C GLY A 232 2.38 -9.20 -1.14
N GLU A 233 2.12 -8.57 -2.30
CA GLU A 233 0.85 -7.90 -2.57
C GLU A 233 -0.35 -8.87 -2.58
N LEU A 234 -0.17 -10.11 -3.07
CA LEU A 234 -1.23 -11.13 -3.02
C LEU A 234 -1.49 -11.62 -1.58
N LEU A 235 -0.46 -11.66 -0.72
CA LEU A 235 -0.63 -11.93 0.71
C LEU A 235 -1.38 -10.80 1.43
N VAL A 236 -1.13 -9.54 1.03
CA VAL A 236 -1.94 -8.40 1.48
C VAL A 236 -3.39 -8.53 1.01
N LEU A 237 -3.58 -8.86 -0.27
CA LEU A 237 -4.91 -9.07 -0.83
C LEU A 237 -5.67 -10.15 -0.07
N ASP A 238 -5.04 -11.30 0.21
CA ASP A 238 -5.64 -12.35 1.03
C ASP A 238 -6.09 -11.81 2.40
N ALA A 239 -5.25 -11.03 3.08
CA ALA A 239 -5.60 -10.41 4.35
C ALA A 239 -6.73 -9.37 4.25
N CYS A 240 -6.99 -8.80 3.05
CA CYS A 240 -8.13 -7.92 2.77
C CYS A 240 -9.45 -8.67 2.58
N LEU A 241 -9.42 -9.98 2.35
CA LEU A 241 -10.65 -10.77 2.13
C LEU A 241 -11.46 -10.92 3.42
N PRO A 242 -12.79 -11.06 3.32
CA PRO A 242 -13.64 -11.35 4.48
C PRO A 242 -13.21 -12.62 5.24
N ARG A 243 -12.66 -13.59 4.53
CA ARG A 243 -12.17 -14.88 5.07
C ARG A 243 -10.78 -15.18 4.48
N PRO A 244 -9.71 -14.63 5.06
CA PRO A 244 -8.35 -14.87 4.58
C PRO A 244 -7.92 -16.31 4.86
N VAL A 245 -7.08 -16.85 3.99
CA VAL A 245 -6.51 -18.21 4.12
C VAL A 245 -5.23 -18.20 4.96
N LEU A 246 -4.38 -17.19 4.79
CA LEU A 246 -3.09 -17.04 5.46
C LEU A 246 -2.19 -18.29 5.31
N ASP A 247 -2.06 -18.81 4.09
CA ASP A 247 -1.38 -20.07 3.81
C ASP A 247 0.04 -20.13 4.37
N ALA A 248 0.30 -21.11 5.24
CA ALA A 248 1.58 -21.26 5.93
C ALA A 248 2.75 -21.50 4.97
N GLN A 249 2.57 -22.27 3.89
CA GLN A 249 3.64 -22.60 2.95
C GLN A 249 4.05 -21.35 2.14
N LEU A 250 3.09 -20.55 1.70
CA LEU A 250 3.37 -19.30 1.00
C LEU A 250 4.10 -18.30 1.91
N TRP A 251 3.66 -18.16 3.17
CA TRP A 251 4.35 -17.32 4.15
C TRP A 251 5.75 -17.81 4.52
N GLU A 252 5.97 -19.13 4.60
CA GLU A 252 7.30 -19.69 4.83
C GLU A 252 8.26 -19.40 3.66
N ARG A 253 7.78 -19.55 2.41
CA ARG A 253 8.56 -19.19 1.21
C ARG A 253 8.87 -17.70 1.18
N TYR A 254 7.87 -16.86 1.45
CA TYR A 254 8.03 -15.41 1.49
C TYR A 254 9.05 -14.98 2.57
N ALA A 255 8.96 -15.56 3.76
CA ALA A 255 9.90 -15.30 4.85
C ALA A 255 11.33 -15.81 4.53
N ALA A 256 11.46 -16.88 3.79
CA ALA A 256 12.77 -17.42 3.37
C ALA A 256 13.48 -16.54 2.32
N ALA A 257 12.73 -15.77 1.54
CA ALA A 257 13.27 -14.81 0.57
C ALA A 257 13.79 -13.51 1.22
N GLN A 258 13.32 -13.18 2.43
CA GLN A 258 13.73 -11.98 3.13
C GLN A 258 15.22 -12.04 3.50
N ALA A 259 15.96 -10.98 3.16
CA ALA A 259 17.39 -10.89 3.48
C ALA A 259 17.63 -10.83 5.01
N PRO A 260 18.83 -11.22 5.47
CA PRO A 260 19.16 -11.23 6.91
C PRO A 260 19.03 -9.86 7.59
N ASP A 261 19.20 -8.76 6.86
CA ASP A 261 19.05 -7.40 7.35
C ASP A 261 17.58 -6.92 7.38
N GLY A 262 16.66 -7.69 6.78
CA GLY A 262 15.24 -7.43 6.76
C GLY A 262 14.69 -6.87 5.45
N ALA A 263 15.53 -6.59 4.46
CA ALA A 263 15.08 -6.19 3.12
C ALA A 263 14.35 -7.34 2.42
N MET A 264 13.37 -7.00 1.58
CA MET A 264 12.70 -7.96 0.70
C MET A 264 13.08 -7.67 -0.74
N PRO A 265 13.64 -8.64 -1.49
CA PRO A 265 13.90 -8.44 -2.93
C PRO A 265 12.61 -8.39 -3.74
N VAL A 266 12.66 -7.79 -4.93
CA VAL A 266 11.53 -7.81 -5.88
C VAL A 266 11.30 -9.22 -6.42
N HIS A 267 12.38 -9.84 -6.89
CA HIS A 267 12.37 -11.21 -7.45
C HIS A 267 13.74 -11.86 -7.23
N HIS A 268 13.78 -13.17 -7.18
CA HIS A 268 15.00 -13.96 -6.92
C HIS A 268 15.72 -13.52 -5.63
N GLY A 269 16.98 -13.08 -5.70
CA GLY A 269 17.80 -12.64 -4.59
C GLY A 269 17.96 -11.12 -4.52
N MET A 270 18.69 -10.66 -3.51
CA MET A 270 19.01 -9.24 -3.34
C MET A 270 19.85 -8.70 -4.51
N PRO A 271 19.55 -7.49 -5.01
CA PRO A 271 20.32 -6.88 -6.06
C PRO A 271 21.71 -6.41 -5.55
N ASP A 272 22.68 -6.41 -6.45
CA ASP A 272 23.97 -5.77 -6.23
C ASP A 272 23.86 -4.25 -6.50
N GLY A 273 24.66 -3.44 -5.79
CA GLY A 273 24.73 -2.00 -6.01
C GLY A 273 25.15 -1.21 -4.78
N SER A 274 25.20 0.10 -4.93
CA SER A 274 25.34 1.03 -3.80
C SER A 274 24.09 0.98 -2.90
N PRO A 275 24.17 1.41 -1.63
CA PRO A 275 23.00 1.44 -0.74
C PRO A 275 21.78 2.17 -1.33
N ALA A 276 21.99 3.25 -2.09
CA ALA A 276 20.89 4.00 -2.72
C ALA A 276 20.26 3.22 -3.88
N GLU A 277 21.05 2.59 -4.75
CA GLU A 277 20.55 1.77 -5.85
C GLU A 277 19.80 0.54 -5.32
N VAL A 278 20.32 -0.12 -4.29
CA VAL A 278 19.63 -1.24 -3.63
C VAL A 278 18.32 -0.76 -3.01
N PHE A 279 18.33 0.38 -2.30
CA PHE A 279 17.14 0.96 -1.71
C PHE A 279 16.05 1.24 -2.77
N ASP A 280 16.41 1.87 -3.88
CA ASP A 280 15.46 2.19 -4.96
C ASP A 280 14.75 0.94 -5.50
N LEU A 281 15.42 -0.21 -5.48
CA LEU A 281 14.85 -1.47 -5.94
C LEU A 281 14.02 -2.22 -4.87
N VAL A 282 14.43 -2.17 -3.59
CA VAL A 282 13.86 -3.06 -2.57
C VAL A 282 13.00 -2.37 -1.50
N HIS A 283 12.91 -1.03 -1.48
CA HIS A 283 12.08 -0.33 -0.51
C HIS A 283 10.61 -0.69 -0.62
N HIS A 284 10.06 -0.77 -1.84
CA HIS A 284 8.67 -1.13 -2.09
C HIS A 284 8.32 -2.53 -1.57
N PRO A 285 8.98 -3.63 -2.02
CA PRO A 285 8.67 -4.96 -1.49
C PRO A 285 8.92 -5.10 0.02
N THR A 286 9.85 -4.32 0.58
CA THR A 286 10.06 -4.30 2.03
C THR A 286 8.91 -3.59 2.76
N LEU A 287 8.36 -2.50 2.22
CA LEU A 287 7.12 -1.89 2.71
C LEU A 287 5.96 -2.88 2.63
N VAL A 288 5.82 -3.59 1.51
CA VAL A 288 4.79 -4.63 1.32
C VAL A 288 4.93 -5.71 2.38
N ALA A 289 6.15 -6.20 2.66
CA ALA A 289 6.41 -7.21 3.69
C ALA A 289 5.97 -6.72 5.08
N ALA A 290 6.25 -5.46 5.42
CA ALA A 290 5.89 -4.90 6.72
C ALA A 290 4.37 -4.87 6.93
N PHE A 291 3.60 -4.33 5.99
CA PHE A 291 2.16 -4.23 6.20
C PHE A 291 1.38 -5.52 5.91
N ALA A 292 1.84 -6.37 4.98
CA ALA A 292 1.28 -7.72 4.79
C ALA A 292 1.34 -8.51 6.10
N SER A 293 2.50 -8.48 6.73
CA SER A 293 2.75 -9.12 8.01
C SER A 293 1.86 -8.58 9.13
N ALA A 294 1.71 -7.27 9.24
CA ALA A 294 0.86 -6.64 10.26
C ALA A 294 -0.61 -7.05 10.10
N MET A 295 -1.13 -6.98 8.87
CA MET A 295 -2.49 -7.37 8.55
C MET A 295 -2.73 -8.86 8.80
N ALA A 296 -1.86 -9.73 8.30
CA ALA A 296 -1.97 -11.16 8.48
C ALA A 296 -1.89 -11.56 9.97
N THR A 297 -1.02 -10.92 10.76
CA THR A 297 -0.92 -11.14 12.21
C THR A 297 -2.24 -10.76 12.90
N SER A 298 -2.81 -9.61 12.59
CA SER A 298 -4.09 -9.14 13.13
C SER A 298 -5.23 -10.13 12.81
N ARG A 299 -5.30 -10.60 11.55
CA ARG A 299 -6.29 -11.61 11.12
C ARG A 299 -6.11 -12.94 11.83
N ALA A 300 -4.88 -13.44 11.94
CA ALA A 300 -4.59 -14.70 12.63
C ALA A 300 -4.96 -14.65 14.11
N MET A 301 -4.66 -13.54 14.81
CA MET A 301 -5.01 -13.34 16.20
C MET A 301 -6.53 -13.24 16.40
N SER A 302 -7.24 -12.54 15.52
CA SER A 302 -8.71 -12.39 15.57
C SER A 302 -9.40 -13.74 15.37
N ALA A 303 -8.92 -14.57 14.46
CA ALA A 303 -9.46 -15.91 14.22
C ALA A 303 -9.23 -16.83 15.43
N GLY A 304 -8.06 -16.75 16.07
CA GLY A 304 -7.75 -17.52 17.28
C GLY A 304 -8.55 -17.10 18.52
N ALA A 305 -9.00 -15.85 18.59
CA ALA A 305 -9.86 -15.37 19.67
C ALA A 305 -11.32 -15.76 19.51
N ALA A 306 -11.77 -16.14 18.29
CA ALA A 306 -13.13 -16.55 17.97
C ALA A 306 -13.34 -18.08 18.02
N ALA A 307 -12.26 -18.87 18.13
CA ALA A 307 -12.26 -20.32 18.23
C ALA A 307 -12.18 -20.80 19.67
#